data_e9c70aa4f6eefdc82adba236fd946a34
#
_entry.id   e9c70aa4f6eefdc82adba236fd946a34
#
_cell.length_a   1.000
_cell.length_b   1.000
_cell.length_c   1.000
_cell.angle_alpha   90.00
_cell.angle_beta   90.00
_cell.angle_gamma   90.00
#
_symmetry.space_group_name_H-M   'P 1'
#
loop_
_entity.id
_entity.type
_entity.pdbx_description
1 polymer ?
#
loop_
_entity_poly.entity_id
_entity_poly.type
_entity_poly.pdbx_seq_one_letter_code
_entity_poly.pdbx_strand_id
1 'polypeptide(L)'
;MNVKKFKNQKFTTGFTLIELLIVIAIIGLLASIVMVSMTSVKKKAKDSRIQAELRQISTAMEMVYSDNDAYPTAGTNLFPATNATLLKYLPVAPKNPATNAYYLWIANTGAGQNQQYCAWAVLTNETNAWITASEAGVIKRTTAPTGLGAGCR
;
A
#
# COMPACT_ATOMS: atom_id res chain seq x y z
N MET A 1 -81.10 -15.63 9.76
CA MET A 1 -80.39 -14.61 10.56
C MET A 1 -78.90 -14.98 10.55
N ASN A 2 -78.07 -14.29 9.73
CA ASN A 2 -76.67 -14.66 9.43
C ASN A 2 -75.72 -13.81 10.30
N VAL A 3 -75.19 -14.44 11.36
CA VAL A 3 -74.26 -13.74 12.27
C VAL A 3 -72.88 -13.73 11.66
N LYS A 4 -72.43 -12.57 11.19
CA LYS A 4 -71.04 -12.38 10.70
C LYS A 4 -70.06 -12.51 11.88
N LYS A 5 -69.20 -13.53 11.84
CA LYS A 5 -68.05 -13.71 12.73
C LYS A 5 -67.04 -12.58 12.52
N PHE A 6 -66.87 -11.71 13.49
CA PHE A 6 -65.77 -10.71 13.49
C PHE A 6 -64.45 -11.44 13.65
N LYS A 7 -63.59 -11.29 12.65
CA LYS A 7 -62.23 -11.84 12.66
C LYS A 7 -61.40 -10.98 13.62
N ASN A 8 -60.86 -11.59 14.68
CA ASN A 8 -59.92 -10.93 15.60
C ASN A 8 -58.73 -10.40 14.82
N GLN A 9 -58.62 -9.09 14.70
CA GLN A 9 -57.43 -8.44 14.19
C GLN A 9 -56.32 -8.58 15.27
N LYS A 10 -55.24 -9.27 14.91
CA LYS A 10 -54.04 -9.30 15.72
C LYS A 10 -53.45 -7.90 15.68
N PHE A 11 -53.36 -7.21 16.80
CA PHE A 11 -52.64 -5.96 16.95
C PHE A 11 -51.15 -6.26 16.72
N THR A 12 -50.59 -5.83 15.61
CA THR A 12 -49.14 -5.81 15.40
C THR A 12 -48.61 -4.63 16.21
N THR A 13 -47.73 -4.92 17.16
CA THR A 13 -46.97 -3.88 17.89
C THR A 13 -46.11 -3.12 16.88
N GLY A 14 -46.45 -1.87 16.65
CA GLY A 14 -45.67 -0.97 15.79
C GLY A 14 -44.51 -0.38 16.58
N PHE A 15 -43.43 -0.07 15.87
CA PHE A 15 -42.27 0.65 16.43
C PHE A 15 -42.67 2.10 16.80
N THR A 16 -42.18 2.57 17.93
CA THR A 16 -42.36 3.96 18.34
C THR A 16 -41.37 4.88 17.64
N LEU A 17 -41.75 6.12 17.39
CA LEU A 17 -40.90 7.14 16.77
C LEU A 17 -39.62 7.41 17.62
N ILE A 18 -39.74 7.31 18.93
CA ILE A 18 -38.64 7.51 19.87
C ILE A 18 -37.62 6.35 19.82
N GLU A 19 -38.06 5.10 19.67
CA GLU A 19 -37.16 3.97 19.51
C GLU A 19 -36.32 4.09 18.25
N LEU A 20 -36.90 4.55 17.14
CA LEU A 20 -36.15 4.79 15.91
C LEU A 20 -35.15 5.95 16.08
N LEU A 21 -35.55 7.03 16.76
CA LEU A 21 -34.71 8.20 16.97
C LEU A 21 -33.47 7.87 17.83
N ILE A 22 -33.63 7.08 18.89
CA ILE A 22 -32.51 6.64 19.73
C ILE A 22 -31.53 5.79 18.93
N VAL A 23 -32.02 4.88 18.11
CA VAL A 23 -31.15 4.00 17.30
C VAL A 23 -30.30 4.82 16.32
N ILE A 24 -30.89 5.76 15.56
CA ILE A 24 -30.12 6.59 14.63
C ILE A 24 -29.14 7.52 15.38
N ALA A 25 -29.49 8.01 16.57
CA ALA A 25 -28.57 8.80 17.39
C ALA A 25 -27.34 8.00 17.82
N ILE A 26 -27.53 6.75 18.25
CA ILE A 26 -26.42 5.86 18.64
C ILE A 26 -25.56 5.50 17.42
N ILE A 27 -26.18 5.17 16.28
CA ILE A 27 -25.43 4.88 15.04
C ILE A 27 -24.62 6.11 14.61
N GLY A 28 -25.19 7.31 14.66
CA GLY A 28 -24.50 8.56 14.34
C GLY A 28 -23.28 8.82 15.22
N LEU A 29 -23.40 8.56 16.52
CA LEU A 29 -22.31 8.68 17.48
C LEU A 29 -21.21 7.66 17.20
N LEU A 30 -21.53 6.41 16.96
CA LEU A 30 -20.56 5.36 16.63
C LEU A 30 -19.87 5.65 15.30
N ALA A 31 -20.62 6.08 14.27
CA ALA A 31 -20.08 6.41 12.96
C ALA A 31 -19.05 7.57 13.03
N SER A 32 -19.27 8.57 13.88
CA SER A 32 -18.34 9.69 14.04
C SER A 32 -16.98 9.26 14.57
N ILE A 33 -16.94 8.33 15.55
CA ILE A 33 -15.69 7.78 16.10
C ILE A 33 -14.93 6.98 15.06
N VAL A 34 -15.62 6.16 14.26
CA VAL A 34 -15.01 5.34 13.21
C VAL A 34 -14.37 6.19 12.11
N MET A 35 -15.01 7.29 11.70
CA MET A 35 -14.48 8.18 10.64
C MET A 35 -13.11 8.76 10.98
N VAL A 36 -12.88 9.18 12.21
CA VAL A 36 -11.59 9.74 12.64
C VAL A 36 -10.48 8.69 12.57
N SER A 37 -10.76 7.46 12.99
CA SER A 37 -9.79 6.37 13.00
C SER A 37 -9.42 5.88 11.60
N MET A 38 -10.32 5.95 10.62
CA MET A 38 -10.15 5.39 9.29
C MET A 38 -8.99 6.02 8.49
N THR A 39 -8.67 7.29 8.71
CA THR A 39 -7.61 7.98 7.98
C THR A 39 -6.22 7.42 8.32
N SER A 40 -5.94 7.16 9.58
CA SER A 40 -4.65 6.58 10.02
C SER A 40 -4.50 5.13 9.55
N VAL A 41 -5.59 4.36 9.61
CA VAL A 41 -5.61 2.97 9.12
C VAL A 41 -5.31 2.91 7.62
N LYS A 42 -5.92 3.78 6.82
CA LYS A 42 -5.64 3.87 5.36
C LYS A 42 -4.17 4.18 5.07
N LYS A 43 -3.55 5.09 5.82
CA LYS A 43 -2.12 5.41 5.68
C LYS A 43 -1.25 4.19 6.01
N LYS A 44 -1.49 3.53 7.14
CA LYS A 44 -0.78 2.31 7.54
C LYS A 44 -0.92 1.19 6.51
N ALA A 45 -2.13 1.01 5.96
CA ALA A 45 -2.36 0.02 4.92
C ALA A 45 -1.56 0.31 3.64
N LYS A 46 -1.47 1.57 3.22
CA LYS A 46 -0.61 1.98 2.10
C LYS A 46 0.86 1.71 2.38
N ASP A 47 1.35 2.03 3.57
CA ASP A 47 2.74 1.80 3.96
C ASP A 47 3.09 0.30 4.01
N SER A 48 2.19 -0.53 4.51
CA SER A 48 2.35 -2.00 4.50
C SER A 48 2.40 -2.54 3.07
N ARG A 49 1.59 -1.99 2.17
CA ARG A 49 1.62 -2.35 0.76
C ARG A 49 2.93 -1.93 0.09
N ILE A 50 3.43 -0.72 0.36
CA ILE A 50 4.76 -0.26 -0.11
C ILE A 50 5.86 -1.23 0.32
N GLN A 51 5.84 -1.67 1.59
CA GLN A 51 6.81 -2.63 2.09
C GLN A 51 6.73 -3.97 1.36
N ALA A 52 5.53 -4.48 1.10
CA ALA A 52 5.34 -5.73 0.38
C ALA A 52 5.82 -5.62 -1.07
N GLU A 53 5.50 -4.54 -1.77
CA GLU A 53 5.92 -4.29 -3.14
C GLU A 53 7.44 -4.12 -3.27
N LEU A 54 8.08 -3.43 -2.33
CA LEU A 54 9.56 -3.32 -2.31
C LEU A 54 10.25 -4.65 -2.04
N ARG A 55 9.67 -5.55 -1.24
CA ARG A 55 10.17 -6.91 -1.10
C ARG A 55 10.04 -7.72 -2.38
N GLN A 56 8.93 -7.57 -3.11
CA GLN A 56 8.77 -8.20 -4.42
C GLN A 56 9.80 -7.68 -5.42
N ILE A 57 10.05 -6.37 -5.44
CA ILE A 57 11.10 -5.76 -6.25
C ILE A 57 12.47 -6.36 -5.87
N SER A 58 12.80 -6.42 -4.59
CA SER A 58 14.06 -7.00 -4.11
C SER A 58 14.22 -8.45 -4.59
N THR A 59 13.19 -9.28 -4.42
CA THR A 59 13.23 -10.67 -4.88
C THR A 59 13.42 -10.78 -6.40
N ALA A 60 12.69 -9.95 -7.17
CA ALA A 60 12.83 -9.94 -8.62
C ALA A 60 14.24 -9.49 -9.07
N MET A 61 14.83 -8.52 -8.37
CA MET A 61 16.19 -8.05 -8.64
C MET A 61 17.24 -9.13 -8.40
N GLU A 62 17.12 -9.91 -7.32
CA GLU A 62 18.02 -11.04 -7.06
C GLU A 62 17.91 -12.11 -8.15
N MET A 63 16.71 -12.37 -8.66
CA MET A 63 16.51 -13.29 -9.78
C MET A 63 17.14 -12.76 -11.08
N VAL A 64 17.01 -11.45 -11.35
CA VAL A 64 17.68 -10.82 -12.50
C VAL A 64 19.19 -10.89 -12.36
N TYR A 65 19.71 -10.63 -11.18
CA TYR A 65 21.14 -10.72 -10.90
C TYR A 65 21.68 -12.15 -11.10
N SER A 66 20.93 -13.14 -10.62
CA SER A 66 21.28 -14.55 -10.81
C SER A 66 21.37 -14.98 -12.27
N ASP A 67 20.54 -14.39 -13.14
CA ASP A 67 20.54 -14.72 -14.58
C ASP A 67 21.60 -13.94 -15.39
N ASN A 68 21.98 -12.74 -14.96
CA ASN A 68 22.76 -11.80 -15.79
C ASN A 68 24.05 -11.30 -15.13
N ASP A 69 24.34 -11.71 -13.89
CA ASP A 69 25.43 -11.20 -13.05
C ASP A 69 25.43 -9.66 -12.92
N ALA A 70 24.26 -9.04 -13.13
CA ALA A 70 24.09 -7.59 -13.08
C ALA A 70 22.63 -7.19 -12.81
N TYR A 71 22.44 -6.11 -12.07
CA TYR A 71 21.13 -5.48 -11.93
C TYR A 71 20.79 -4.61 -13.14
N PRO A 72 19.49 -4.45 -13.46
CA PRO A 72 19.07 -3.63 -14.59
C PRO A 72 19.55 -2.19 -14.44
N THR A 73 20.12 -1.65 -15.50
CA THR A 73 20.41 -0.23 -15.61
C THR A 73 19.12 0.50 -15.98
N ALA A 74 18.79 1.55 -15.25
CA ALA A 74 17.70 2.46 -15.60
C ALA A 74 18.24 3.89 -15.57
N GLY A 75 17.58 4.79 -16.29
CA GLY A 75 17.87 6.22 -16.18
C GLY A 75 17.70 6.70 -14.73
N THR A 76 18.35 7.78 -14.39
CA THR A 76 18.34 8.36 -13.03
C THR A 76 16.91 8.59 -12.52
N ASN A 77 16.67 8.07 -11.33
CA ASN A 77 15.42 8.22 -10.54
C ASN A 77 14.15 7.55 -11.10
N LEU A 78 14.26 6.68 -12.11
CA LEU A 78 13.11 5.95 -12.64
C LEU A 78 13.29 4.45 -12.49
N PHE A 79 12.28 3.79 -11.90
CA PHE A 79 12.22 2.34 -11.85
C PHE A 79 12.21 1.76 -13.28
N PRO A 80 13.01 0.70 -13.57
CA PRO A 80 13.13 0.13 -14.92
C PRO A 80 11.88 -0.66 -15.34
N ALA A 81 10.73 -0.01 -15.37
CA ALA A 81 9.42 -0.61 -15.61
C ALA A 81 9.26 -1.27 -17.00
N THR A 82 10.13 -0.92 -17.95
CA THR A 82 10.12 -1.46 -19.33
C THR A 82 11.30 -2.41 -19.60
N ASN A 83 12.12 -2.72 -18.59
CA ASN A 83 13.26 -3.62 -18.76
C ASN A 83 12.75 -5.06 -18.96
N ALA A 84 13.06 -5.66 -20.12
CA ALA A 84 12.57 -6.98 -20.51
C ALA A 84 13.03 -8.09 -19.54
N THR A 85 14.25 -7.99 -19.01
CA THR A 85 14.78 -8.97 -18.06
C THR A 85 14.06 -8.90 -16.72
N LEU A 86 13.78 -7.68 -16.24
CA LEU A 86 13.00 -7.49 -15.01
C LEU A 86 11.57 -7.96 -15.18
N LEU A 87 10.95 -7.66 -16.33
CA LEU A 87 9.57 -8.06 -16.62
C LEU A 87 9.35 -9.59 -16.69
N LYS A 88 10.41 -10.36 -16.87
CA LYS A 88 10.38 -11.84 -16.75
C LYS A 88 9.97 -12.28 -15.33
N TYR A 89 10.45 -11.59 -14.31
CA TYR A 89 10.21 -11.92 -12.89
C TYR A 89 9.17 -11.02 -12.23
N LEU A 90 8.96 -9.83 -12.77
CA LEU A 90 7.99 -8.85 -12.30
C LEU A 90 7.16 -8.34 -13.50
N PRO A 91 6.18 -9.13 -13.98
CA PRO A 91 5.45 -8.84 -15.22
C PRO A 91 4.70 -7.51 -15.20
N VAL A 92 4.36 -7.03 -14.01
CA VAL A 92 3.73 -5.72 -13.81
C VAL A 92 4.60 -4.91 -12.85
N ALA A 93 5.15 -3.82 -13.34
CA ALA A 93 5.92 -2.91 -12.50
C ALA A 93 5.02 -2.28 -11.43
N PRO A 94 5.34 -2.45 -10.14
CA PRO A 94 4.50 -1.94 -9.06
C PRO A 94 4.56 -0.42 -9.00
N LYS A 95 3.45 0.19 -8.58
CA LYS A 95 3.32 1.63 -8.40
C LYS A 95 3.04 1.93 -6.93
N ASN A 96 3.67 2.96 -6.43
CA ASN A 96 3.44 3.45 -5.07
C ASN A 96 1.96 3.76 -4.85
N PRO A 97 1.27 3.11 -3.91
CA PRO A 97 -0.17 3.28 -3.68
C PRO A 97 -0.55 4.67 -3.13
N ALA A 98 0.44 5.48 -2.73
CA ALA A 98 0.21 6.84 -2.26
C ALA A 98 0.22 7.86 -3.42
N THR A 99 1.12 7.70 -4.39
CA THR A 99 1.36 8.66 -5.47
C THR A 99 0.92 8.18 -6.84
N ASN A 100 0.64 6.88 -7.00
CA ASN A 100 0.39 6.18 -8.26
C ASN A 100 1.55 6.30 -9.28
N ALA A 101 2.72 6.73 -8.83
CA ALA A 101 3.96 6.77 -9.61
C ALA A 101 4.78 5.49 -9.40
N TYR A 102 5.72 5.22 -10.29
CA TYR A 102 6.71 4.18 -10.06
C TYR A 102 7.59 4.52 -8.86
N TYR A 103 8.18 3.49 -8.26
CA TYR A 103 9.17 3.68 -7.21
C TYR A 103 10.39 4.42 -7.73
N LEU A 104 11.03 5.20 -6.88
CA LEU A 104 12.28 5.85 -7.23
C LEU A 104 13.40 4.81 -7.28
N TRP A 105 14.34 4.97 -8.19
CA TRP A 105 15.35 3.98 -8.52
C TRP A 105 16.70 4.60 -8.81
N ILE A 106 17.74 4.00 -8.28
CA ILE A 106 19.13 4.24 -8.68
C ILE A 106 19.82 2.88 -8.83
N ALA A 107 20.57 2.70 -9.91
CA ALA A 107 21.48 1.58 -10.08
C ALA A 107 22.90 2.09 -10.32
N ASN A 108 23.86 1.26 -10.00
CA ASN A 108 25.27 1.54 -10.33
C ASN A 108 25.46 1.36 -11.84
N THR A 109 25.85 2.44 -12.54
CA THR A 109 25.91 2.50 -14.01
C THR A 109 27.33 2.40 -14.58
N GLY A 110 28.34 2.14 -13.76
CA GLY A 110 29.72 1.97 -14.22
C GLY A 110 29.96 0.63 -14.94
N ALA A 111 30.82 0.59 -15.92
CA ALA A 111 31.21 -0.67 -16.58
C ALA A 111 31.76 -1.68 -15.54
N GLY A 112 31.14 -2.85 -15.45
CA GLY A 112 31.47 -3.86 -14.45
C GLY A 112 30.94 -3.59 -13.04
N GLN A 113 30.05 -2.63 -12.84
CA GLN A 113 29.58 -2.17 -11.53
C GLN A 113 28.04 -2.31 -11.30
N ASN A 114 27.30 -2.96 -12.17
CA ASN A 114 25.85 -3.16 -11.99
C ASN A 114 25.51 -4.16 -10.86
N GLN A 115 26.26 -4.08 -9.77
CA GLN A 115 26.13 -4.96 -8.62
C GLN A 115 25.38 -4.34 -7.44
N GLN A 116 24.89 -3.12 -7.61
CA GLN A 116 24.14 -2.41 -6.58
C GLN A 116 22.90 -1.74 -7.17
N TYR A 117 21.84 -1.77 -6.44
CA TYR A 117 20.60 -1.04 -6.75
C TYR A 117 19.99 -0.43 -5.49
N CYS A 118 19.15 0.55 -5.68
CA CYS A 118 18.30 1.10 -4.65
C CYS A 118 16.95 1.47 -5.23
N ALA A 119 15.88 0.88 -4.71
CA ALA A 119 14.51 1.32 -4.93
C ALA A 119 13.96 1.89 -3.64
N TRP A 120 13.23 2.99 -3.69
CA TRP A 120 12.68 3.56 -2.45
C TRP A 120 11.35 4.29 -2.65
N ALA A 121 10.67 4.48 -1.53
CA ALA A 121 9.46 5.27 -1.42
C ALA A 121 9.40 6.00 -0.09
N VAL A 122 8.64 7.11 -0.09
CA VAL A 122 8.27 7.82 1.15
C VAL A 122 7.10 7.10 1.79
N LEU A 123 7.14 6.90 3.10
CA LEU A 123 6.02 6.39 3.89
C LEU A 123 5.02 7.52 4.17
N THR A 124 3.73 7.19 4.20
CA THR A 124 2.64 8.17 4.33
C THR A 124 2.16 8.38 5.76
N ASN A 125 2.42 7.42 6.64
CA ASN A 125 1.98 7.46 8.04
C ASN A 125 2.97 8.16 8.96
N GLU A 126 4.22 8.32 8.52
CA GLU A 126 5.29 8.92 9.32
C GLU A 126 5.96 10.06 8.56
N THR A 127 6.28 11.14 9.26
CA THR A 127 7.05 12.26 8.71
C THR A 127 8.52 11.87 8.60
N ASN A 128 9.16 12.24 7.49
CA ASN A 128 10.58 11.95 7.23
C ASN A 128 10.92 10.46 7.35
N ALA A 129 10.04 9.58 6.88
CA ALA A 129 10.28 8.16 6.85
C ALA A 129 10.29 7.64 5.40
N TRP A 130 11.32 6.90 5.08
CA TRP A 130 11.52 6.24 3.80
C TRP A 130 11.68 4.75 4.01
N ILE A 131 11.35 3.99 3.00
CA ILE A 131 11.66 2.58 2.93
C ILE A 131 12.47 2.32 1.66
N THR A 132 13.56 1.60 1.80
CA THR A 132 14.50 1.29 0.74
C THR A 132 14.55 -0.22 0.52
N ALA A 133 14.71 -0.64 -0.73
CA ALA A 133 15.06 -2.00 -1.11
C ALA A 133 16.40 -1.97 -1.86
N SER A 134 17.34 -2.78 -1.46
CA SER A 134 18.66 -2.92 -2.05
C SER A 134 19.13 -4.36 -1.96
N GLU A 135 20.34 -4.67 -2.42
CA GLU A 135 21.01 -5.95 -2.23
C GLU A 135 21.18 -6.33 -0.74
N ALA A 136 21.13 -5.36 0.17
CA ALA A 136 21.13 -5.59 1.61
C ALA A 136 19.74 -5.92 2.19
N GLY A 137 18.70 -5.91 1.37
CA GLY A 137 17.31 -6.16 1.75
C GLY A 137 16.45 -4.91 1.85
N VAL A 138 15.33 -5.02 2.55
CA VAL A 138 14.35 -3.92 2.71
C VAL A 138 14.48 -3.30 4.10
N ILE A 139 14.83 -2.02 4.15
CA ILE A 139 15.15 -1.29 5.37
C ILE A 139 14.33 0.00 5.46
N LYS A 140 13.80 0.32 6.64
CA LYS A 140 13.18 1.60 6.94
C LYS A 140 14.22 2.61 7.39
N ARG A 141 14.10 3.85 6.90
CA ARG A 141 15.04 4.94 7.17
C ARG A 141 14.34 6.22 7.56
N THR A 142 15.07 7.08 8.26
CA THR A 142 14.63 8.43 8.68
C THR A 142 15.25 9.54 7.83
N THR A 143 16.15 9.20 6.90
CA THR A 143 16.78 10.13 5.97
C THR A 143 16.49 9.72 4.53
N ALA A 144 16.31 10.71 3.65
CA ALA A 144 16.10 10.46 2.23
C ALA A 144 17.32 9.76 1.61
N PRO A 145 17.12 8.71 0.79
CA PRO A 145 18.21 8.12 0.03
C PRO A 145 18.75 9.12 -1.00
N THR A 146 20.03 9.40 -0.95
CA THR A 146 20.71 10.33 -1.87
C THR A 146 21.61 9.63 -2.88
N GLY A 147 21.76 8.30 -2.78
CA GLY A 147 22.63 7.51 -3.65
C GLY A 147 22.73 6.05 -3.21
N LEU A 148 23.55 5.28 -3.91
CA LEU A 148 23.79 3.85 -3.65
C LEU A 148 24.60 3.56 -2.37
N GLY A 149 25.21 4.59 -1.77
CA GLY A 149 26.01 4.47 -0.54
C GLY A 149 25.16 4.42 0.73
N ALA A 150 25.58 5.19 1.73
CA ALA A 150 24.98 5.21 3.09
C ALA A 150 23.46 5.52 3.13
N GLY A 151 22.89 6.06 2.04
CA GLY A 151 21.45 6.32 1.95
C GLY A 151 20.61 5.10 1.57
N CYS A 152 21.20 3.99 1.12
CA CYS A 152 20.46 2.81 0.65
C CYS A 152 20.84 1.51 1.35
N ARG A 153 21.98 1.45 2.01
CA ARG A 153 22.45 0.31 2.81
C ARG A 153 22.16 0.48 4.28
#